data_fd2d8d6eedf87e55bfe225498d09b178
#
_entry.id   fd2d8d6eedf87e55bfe225498d09b178
#
_cell.length_a   1.000
_cell.length_b   1.000
_cell.length_c   1.000
_cell.angle_alpha   90.00
_cell.angle_beta   90.00
_cell.angle_gamma   90.00
#
_symmetry.space_group_name_H-M   'P 1'
#
loop_
_entity.id
_entity.type
_entity.pdbx_description
1 polymer ?
#
loop_
_entity_poly.entity_id
_entity_poly.type
_entity_poly.pdbx_seq_one_letter_code
_entity_poly.pdbx_strand_id
1 'polypeptide(L)'
;MAYGFNIAALPAYTDQLSLDLISKAVLQTDLLDYVDLRSGFSSGTVAINLVDADLPVSALSCGWTSNGEVTYTQVNVTIDSLQSKTEMCVEDLRSVYQSAFMNPGTGNDFIPFEEVISQSYADKLRKYNEGYLINGFGANLGLKGQITVANGANIALGTPAAWTVSNAVTQALDLYDAIAESVKDRDDLIMVCSPAAYRTLVRALVAQNLYHFPSVEGNEVMILPGTNVKVIYSSGLVGSDNAFAGPGKMILAATGLTDELDSFRFFYDEAADVMKFRAAWRLGVGVGEVNLFATNDLA
;
A
#
# COMPACT_ATOMS: atom_id res chain seq x y z
N MET A 1 23.30 -44.94 13.93
CA MET A 1 22.71 -43.86 14.77
C MET A 1 21.90 -43.01 13.83
N ALA A 2 20.58 -43.11 13.91
CA ALA A 2 19.68 -42.28 13.12
C ALA A 2 19.67 -40.89 13.76
N TYR A 3 20.20 -39.91 13.08
CA TYR A 3 20.01 -38.52 13.45
C TYR A 3 18.59 -38.12 13.06
N GLY A 4 17.66 -38.35 13.97
CA GLY A 4 16.30 -37.87 13.84
C GLY A 4 16.27 -36.37 14.00
N PHE A 5 15.94 -35.67 12.96
CA PHE A 5 15.56 -34.27 13.01
C PHE A 5 14.27 -34.17 13.83
N ASN A 6 14.31 -33.49 14.99
CA ASN A 6 13.14 -33.39 15.86
C ASN A 6 12.20 -32.31 15.34
N ILE A 7 11.34 -32.70 14.41
CA ILE A 7 10.33 -31.84 13.79
C ILE A 7 9.24 -31.41 14.81
N ALA A 8 9.14 -32.05 15.96
CA ALA A 8 8.16 -31.73 16.99
C ALA A 8 8.34 -30.35 17.65
N ALA A 9 9.50 -29.71 17.49
CA ALA A 9 9.75 -28.36 17.98
C ALA A 9 9.40 -27.25 16.95
N LEU A 10 9.18 -27.64 15.68
CA LEU A 10 8.83 -26.70 14.62
C LEU A 10 7.49 -25.96 14.82
N PRO A 11 6.38 -26.62 15.25
CA PRO A 11 5.09 -25.93 15.33
C PRO A 11 5.07 -24.77 16.30
N ALA A 12 5.81 -24.85 17.42
CA ALA A 12 5.83 -23.81 18.45
C ALA A 12 6.67 -22.59 18.05
N TYR A 13 7.65 -22.77 17.16
CA TYR A 13 8.51 -21.68 16.68
C TYR A 13 7.88 -20.93 15.50
N THR A 14 7.21 -21.66 14.61
CA THR A 14 6.52 -21.11 13.44
C THR A 14 5.30 -20.25 13.82
N ASP A 15 4.57 -20.59 14.87
CA ASP A 15 3.38 -19.83 15.27
C ASP A 15 3.71 -18.43 15.79
N GLN A 16 4.82 -18.23 16.49
CA GLN A 16 5.18 -16.92 17.03
C GLN A 16 5.82 -15.99 15.98
N LEU A 17 6.68 -16.51 15.13
CA LEU A 17 7.33 -15.72 14.07
C LEU A 17 6.35 -15.38 12.94
N SER A 18 5.44 -16.27 12.61
CA SER A 18 4.44 -16.04 11.58
C SER A 18 3.47 -14.91 11.94
N LEU A 19 3.05 -14.82 13.20
CA LEU A 19 2.15 -13.79 13.72
C LEU A 19 2.72 -12.37 13.56
N ASP A 20 3.97 -12.18 13.93
CA ASP A 20 4.63 -10.87 13.89
C ASP A 20 4.97 -10.45 12.44
N LEU A 21 5.24 -11.42 11.58
CA LEU A 21 5.64 -11.19 10.20
C LEU A 21 4.49 -10.71 9.32
N ILE A 22 3.27 -11.21 9.54
CA ILE A 22 2.12 -10.83 8.71
C ILE A 22 1.55 -9.50 9.11
N SER A 23 1.41 -9.23 10.39
CA SER A 23 0.98 -7.92 10.84
C SER A 23 1.89 -6.84 10.27
N LYS A 24 3.21 -7.10 10.22
CA LYS A 24 4.18 -6.22 9.56
C LYS A 24 4.02 -6.22 8.03
N ALA A 25 3.84 -7.36 7.37
CA ALA A 25 3.76 -7.43 5.92
C ALA A 25 2.48 -6.82 5.34
N VAL A 26 1.35 -6.96 6.03
CA VAL A 26 0.07 -6.37 5.60
C VAL A 26 0.00 -4.88 5.92
N LEU A 27 0.59 -4.43 7.03
CA LEU A 27 0.51 -3.05 7.51
C LEU A 27 1.70 -2.17 7.11
N GLN A 28 2.75 -2.72 6.50
CA GLN A 28 3.98 -1.97 6.14
C GLN A 28 4.10 -1.67 4.64
N THR A 29 3.00 -1.45 3.93
CA THR A 29 3.10 -0.84 2.60
C THR A 29 3.33 0.66 2.75
N ASP A 30 4.27 1.22 1.99
CA ASP A 30 4.62 2.64 2.06
C ASP A 30 3.40 3.55 1.84
N LEU A 31 2.40 3.07 1.10
CA LEU A 31 1.16 3.78 0.85
C LEU A 31 0.22 3.80 2.07
N LEU A 32 0.17 2.72 2.88
CA LEU A 32 -0.76 2.63 4.01
C LEU A 32 -0.48 3.63 5.14
N ASP A 33 0.74 4.14 5.24
CA ASP A 33 1.09 5.16 6.22
C ASP A 33 0.42 6.53 5.94
N TYR A 34 -0.05 6.73 4.70
CA TYR A 34 -0.64 7.98 4.24
C TYR A 34 -2.14 7.94 3.99
N VAL A 35 -2.76 6.76 4.11
CA VAL A 35 -4.20 6.54 3.89
C VAL A 35 -4.93 6.26 5.19
N ASP A 36 -6.25 6.36 5.20
CA ASP A 36 -7.08 5.99 6.35
C ASP A 36 -7.27 4.46 6.39
N LEU A 37 -6.51 3.79 7.24
CA LEU A 37 -6.59 2.35 7.43
C LEU A 37 -7.64 2.01 8.50
N ARG A 38 -8.66 1.27 8.11
CA ARG A 38 -9.69 0.76 9.02
C ARG A 38 -9.67 -0.75 9.09
N SER A 39 -9.68 -1.28 10.30
CA SER A 39 -9.70 -2.71 10.59
C SER A 39 -11.06 -3.16 11.14
N GLY A 40 -11.29 -4.47 11.19
CA GLY A 40 -12.47 -5.04 11.82
C GLY A 40 -13.62 -5.38 10.87
N PHE A 41 -13.38 -5.46 9.58
CA PHE A 41 -14.39 -5.75 8.58
C PHE A 41 -14.36 -7.21 8.13
N SER A 42 -15.55 -7.80 7.96
CA SER A 42 -15.70 -9.08 7.27
C SER A 42 -15.61 -8.89 5.76
N SER A 43 -15.42 -9.98 4.99
CA SER A 43 -15.48 -9.93 3.52
C SER A 43 -16.86 -9.43 3.04
N GLY A 44 -16.87 -8.72 1.92
CA GLY A 44 -18.07 -8.16 1.32
C GLY A 44 -17.97 -6.65 1.14
N THR A 45 -19.07 -6.02 0.76
CA THR A 45 -19.11 -4.56 0.59
C THR A 45 -19.48 -3.89 1.89
N VAL A 46 -18.64 -2.97 2.33
CA VAL A 46 -18.85 -2.17 3.54
C VAL A 46 -19.12 -0.73 3.12
N ALA A 47 -20.23 -0.16 3.62
CA ALA A 47 -20.54 1.25 3.43
C ALA A 47 -19.89 2.08 4.54
N ILE A 48 -19.04 3.00 4.18
CA ILE A 48 -18.40 3.94 5.10
C ILE A 48 -19.08 5.30 4.91
N ASN A 49 -19.61 5.83 6.00
CA ASN A 49 -20.28 7.13 5.97
C ASN A 49 -19.25 8.25 6.11
N LEU A 50 -19.27 9.16 5.17
CA LEU A 50 -18.60 10.45 5.25
C LEU A 50 -19.63 11.50 5.66
N VAL A 51 -19.27 12.34 6.61
CA VAL A 51 -20.13 13.42 7.09
C VAL A 51 -19.50 14.74 6.73
N ASP A 52 -20.20 15.53 5.95
CA ASP A 52 -19.85 16.91 5.66
C ASP A 52 -20.86 17.83 6.32
N ALA A 53 -20.37 18.76 7.13
CA ALA A 53 -21.20 19.71 7.87
C ALA A 53 -20.88 21.14 7.41
N ASP A 54 -21.86 21.77 6.80
CA ASP A 54 -21.76 23.20 6.50
C ASP A 54 -21.96 24.01 7.79
N LEU A 55 -21.05 24.95 8.07
CA LEU A 55 -21.11 25.82 9.22
C LEU A 55 -21.29 27.28 8.77
N PRO A 56 -22.48 27.68 8.37
CA PRO A 56 -22.73 29.06 8.02
C PRO A 56 -22.72 29.94 9.28
N VAL A 57 -21.82 30.92 9.28
CA VAL A 57 -21.75 31.91 10.35
C VAL A 57 -22.64 33.11 10.00
N SER A 58 -23.58 33.42 10.85
CA SER A 58 -24.45 34.59 10.71
C SER A 58 -24.25 35.58 11.86
N ALA A 59 -24.66 36.84 11.65
CA ALA A 59 -24.66 37.82 12.73
C ALA A 59 -25.58 37.40 13.87
N LEU A 60 -25.19 37.72 15.10
CA LEU A 60 -25.98 37.43 16.28
C LEU A 60 -27.37 38.05 16.21
N SER A 61 -28.39 37.23 16.20
CA SER A 61 -29.80 37.70 16.25
C SER A 61 -30.58 36.92 17.31
N CYS A 62 -31.64 37.55 17.85
CA CYS A 62 -32.53 36.82 18.74
C CYS A 62 -33.42 35.87 17.96
N GLY A 63 -33.47 34.59 18.40
CA GLY A 63 -34.25 33.56 17.76
C GLY A 63 -33.36 32.42 17.24
N TRP A 64 -34.00 31.27 16.97
CA TRP A 64 -33.34 30.10 16.40
C TRP A 64 -33.71 29.97 14.92
N THR A 65 -32.72 30.17 14.05
CA THR A 65 -32.88 29.88 12.63
C THR A 65 -31.71 29.01 12.21
N SER A 66 -31.98 27.80 11.77
CA SER A 66 -30.94 26.90 11.25
C SER A 66 -30.63 27.29 9.83
N ASN A 67 -29.36 27.60 9.54
CA ASN A 67 -28.88 27.96 8.21
C ASN A 67 -27.86 26.92 7.67
N GLY A 68 -27.53 25.89 8.45
CA GLY A 68 -26.58 24.86 8.07
C GLY A 68 -27.25 23.56 7.67
N GLU A 69 -26.62 22.84 6.76
CA GLU A 69 -26.99 21.52 6.33
C GLU A 69 -25.87 20.51 6.67
N VAL A 70 -26.24 19.31 7.08
CA VAL A 70 -25.31 18.21 7.29
C VAL A 70 -25.58 17.18 6.22
N THR A 71 -24.61 16.97 5.34
CA THR A 71 -24.71 16.02 4.25
C THR A 71 -24.01 14.72 4.62
N TYR A 72 -24.67 13.60 4.39
CA TYR A 72 -24.11 12.26 4.58
C TYR A 72 -23.87 11.61 3.23
N THR A 73 -22.64 11.27 2.95
CA THR A 73 -22.26 10.52 1.76
C THR A 73 -21.76 9.14 2.14
N GLN A 74 -22.15 8.11 1.39
CA GLN A 74 -21.69 6.75 1.61
C GLN A 74 -20.70 6.33 0.54
N VAL A 75 -19.57 5.81 0.98
CA VAL A 75 -18.57 5.16 0.13
C VAL A 75 -18.62 3.67 0.33
N ASN A 76 -18.83 2.94 -0.73
CA ASN A 76 -18.82 1.48 -0.71
C ASN A 76 -17.40 0.98 -0.96
N VAL A 77 -16.83 0.30 0.02
CA VAL A 77 -15.53 -0.37 -0.10
C VAL A 77 -15.78 -1.87 -0.16
N THR A 78 -15.35 -2.50 -1.23
CA THR A 78 -15.43 -3.96 -1.36
C THR A 78 -14.15 -4.59 -0.83
N ILE A 79 -14.32 -5.54 0.08
CA ILE A 79 -13.23 -6.25 0.75
C ILE A 79 -13.13 -7.65 0.19
N ASP A 80 -12.00 -7.96 -0.41
CA ASP A 80 -11.70 -9.28 -0.96
C ASP A 80 -11.01 -10.16 0.08
N SER A 81 -11.38 -11.44 0.08
CA SER A 81 -10.66 -12.47 0.81
C SER A 81 -9.58 -13.07 -0.09
N LEU A 82 -8.35 -12.81 0.24
CA LEU A 82 -7.17 -13.25 -0.50
C LEU A 82 -6.53 -14.47 0.19
N GLN A 83 -5.96 -15.37 -0.58
CA GLN A 83 -5.21 -16.50 -0.05
C GLN A 83 -4.00 -16.81 -0.93
N SER A 84 -2.93 -17.25 -0.27
CA SER A 84 -1.76 -17.85 -0.91
C SER A 84 -1.52 -19.24 -0.35
N LYS A 85 -1.28 -20.21 -1.20
CA LYS A 85 -0.93 -21.59 -0.84
C LYS A 85 0.28 -22.01 -1.64
N THR A 86 1.31 -22.47 -0.95
CA THR A 86 2.54 -22.94 -1.59
C THR A 86 2.99 -24.21 -0.90
N GLU A 87 3.56 -25.12 -1.66
CA GLU A 87 4.18 -26.34 -1.16
C GLU A 87 5.65 -26.40 -1.60
N MET A 88 6.47 -27.01 -0.79
CA MET A 88 7.89 -27.15 -1.01
C MET A 88 8.33 -28.57 -0.62
N CYS A 89 9.15 -29.19 -1.47
CA CYS A 89 9.79 -30.45 -1.14
C CYS A 89 10.90 -30.22 -0.09
N VAL A 90 10.88 -30.95 1.00
CA VAL A 90 11.86 -30.85 2.09
C VAL A 90 13.27 -31.23 1.61
N GLU A 91 13.37 -32.21 0.72
CA GLU A 91 14.67 -32.70 0.21
C GLU A 91 15.35 -31.67 -0.71
N ASP A 92 14.57 -31.00 -1.57
CA ASP A 92 15.11 -29.91 -2.42
C ASP A 92 15.66 -28.77 -1.59
N LEU A 93 14.98 -28.43 -0.53
CA LEU A 93 15.41 -27.41 0.42
C LEU A 93 16.71 -27.81 1.13
N ARG A 94 16.80 -29.07 1.58
CA ARG A 94 17.96 -29.60 2.26
C ARG A 94 19.20 -29.58 1.36
N SER A 95 19.06 -29.95 0.10
CA SER A 95 20.17 -29.98 -0.85
C SER A 95 20.73 -28.60 -1.17
N VAL A 96 19.86 -27.61 -1.38
CA VAL A 96 20.24 -26.22 -1.68
C VAL A 96 20.83 -25.53 -0.46
N TYR A 97 20.25 -25.73 0.70
CA TYR A 97 20.67 -25.07 1.94
C TYR A 97 21.97 -25.63 2.49
N GLN A 98 22.15 -26.94 2.46
CA GLN A 98 23.40 -27.58 2.89
C GLN A 98 24.57 -27.19 1.99
N SER A 99 24.39 -27.05 0.69
CA SER A 99 25.46 -26.64 -0.21
C SER A 99 25.91 -25.18 -0.01
N ALA A 100 25.00 -24.30 0.40
CA ALA A 100 25.30 -22.88 0.62
C ALA A 100 25.99 -22.58 1.95
N PHE A 101 25.75 -23.39 2.99
CA PHE A 101 26.22 -23.13 4.36
C PHE A 101 27.21 -24.16 4.91
N MET A 102 27.55 -25.19 4.17
CA MET A 102 28.63 -26.12 4.54
C MET A 102 30.00 -25.53 4.28
N ASN A 103 30.42 -24.58 5.12
CA ASN A 103 31.83 -24.27 5.24
C ASN A 103 32.51 -25.30 6.13
N PRO A 104 33.57 -25.97 5.66
CA PRO A 104 34.33 -26.91 6.48
C PRO A 104 34.92 -26.19 7.69
N GLY A 105 34.46 -26.56 8.90
CA GLY A 105 35.01 -26.04 10.15
C GLY A 105 34.16 -25.09 10.96
N THR A 106 33.01 -24.66 10.48
CA THR A 106 31.99 -23.98 11.29
C THR A 106 31.04 -25.02 11.90
N GLY A 107 30.89 -24.97 13.22
CA GLY A 107 29.87 -25.76 13.91
C GLY A 107 28.50 -25.47 13.35
N ASN A 108 27.60 -26.44 13.47
CA ASN A 108 26.22 -26.41 12.97
C ASN A 108 25.37 -25.25 13.56
N ASP A 109 25.74 -24.01 13.31
CA ASP A 109 24.84 -22.89 13.50
C ASP A 109 23.88 -22.84 12.30
N PHE A 110 22.81 -23.59 12.43
CA PHE A 110 21.68 -23.52 11.51
C PHE A 110 21.08 -22.12 11.61
N ILE A 111 21.25 -21.31 10.57
CA ILE A 111 20.33 -20.20 10.38
C ILE A 111 18.95 -20.84 10.18
N PRO A 112 17.94 -20.47 10.99
CA PRO A 112 16.63 -21.11 10.85
C PRO A 112 16.11 -20.85 9.45
N PHE A 113 16.07 -21.91 8.68
CA PHE A 113 15.57 -21.97 7.29
C PHE A 113 14.19 -21.29 7.15
N GLU A 114 13.35 -21.44 8.16
CA GLU A 114 12.02 -20.87 8.27
C GLU A 114 12.05 -19.34 8.30
N GLU A 115 13.05 -18.73 8.95
CA GLU A 115 13.19 -17.28 9.01
C GLU A 115 13.46 -16.68 7.62
N VAL A 116 14.35 -17.28 6.85
CA VAL A 116 14.69 -16.80 5.50
C VAL A 116 13.51 -16.90 4.55
N ILE A 117 12.78 -18.03 4.61
CA ILE A 117 11.58 -18.21 3.79
C ILE A 117 10.48 -17.24 4.23
N SER A 118 10.27 -17.13 5.53
CA SER A 118 9.25 -16.24 6.08
C SER A 118 9.50 -14.78 5.68
N GLN A 119 10.75 -14.30 5.73
CA GLN A 119 11.11 -12.96 5.26
C GLN A 119 10.85 -12.80 3.76
N SER A 120 11.24 -13.79 2.94
CA SER A 120 10.99 -13.74 1.49
C SER A 120 9.50 -13.70 1.16
N TYR A 121 8.66 -14.43 1.91
CA TYR A 121 7.22 -14.37 1.74
C TYR A 121 6.63 -13.04 2.20
N ALA A 122 7.10 -12.49 3.31
CA ALA A 122 6.67 -11.18 3.79
C ALA A 122 6.92 -10.08 2.77
N ASP A 123 8.10 -10.04 2.17
CA ASP A 123 8.44 -9.06 1.13
C ASP A 123 7.57 -9.20 -0.12
N LYS A 124 7.30 -10.44 -0.54
CA LYS A 124 6.41 -10.69 -1.69
C LYS A 124 4.96 -10.32 -1.38
N LEU A 125 4.50 -10.60 -0.17
CA LEU A 125 3.15 -10.28 0.29
C LEU A 125 2.96 -8.75 0.38
N ARG A 126 3.93 -8.03 0.95
CA ARG A 126 3.95 -6.57 0.98
C ARG A 126 3.81 -5.98 -0.42
N LYS A 127 4.65 -6.44 -1.35
CA LYS A 127 4.63 -5.98 -2.74
C LYS A 127 3.32 -6.32 -3.45
N TYR A 128 2.75 -7.50 -3.17
CA TYR A 128 1.46 -7.90 -3.72
C TYR A 128 0.33 -7.00 -3.20
N ASN A 129 0.30 -6.75 -1.88
CA ASN A 129 -0.72 -5.89 -1.26
C ASN A 129 -0.66 -4.46 -1.78
N GLU A 130 0.53 -3.92 -1.97
CA GLU A 130 0.70 -2.61 -2.60
C GLU A 130 0.17 -2.60 -4.04
N GLY A 131 0.48 -3.65 -4.81
CA GLY A 131 -0.09 -3.85 -6.15
C GLY A 131 -1.60 -3.97 -6.15
N TYR A 132 -2.17 -4.67 -5.15
CA TYR A 132 -3.61 -4.80 -4.97
C TYR A 132 -4.28 -3.44 -4.69
N LEU A 133 -3.74 -2.64 -3.79
CA LEU A 133 -4.29 -1.31 -3.48
C LEU A 133 -4.35 -0.41 -4.72
N ILE A 134 -3.36 -0.50 -5.59
CA ILE A 134 -3.28 0.32 -6.81
C ILE A 134 -4.15 -0.24 -7.94
N ASN A 135 -4.01 -1.53 -8.25
CA ASN A 135 -4.61 -2.13 -9.45
C ASN A 135 -5.94 -2.86 -9.16
N GLY A 136 -6.19 -3.22 -7.90
CA GLY A 136 -7.34 -4.03 -7.51
C GLY A 136 -7.16 -5.52 -7.79
N PHE A 137 -8.25 -6.28 -7.64
CA PHE A 137 -8.31 -7.71 -7.91
C PHE A 137 -9.68 -8.13 -8.44
N GLY A 138 -9.70 -8.88 -9.53
CA GLY A 138 -10.94 -9.36 -10.14
C GLY A 138 -11.85 -8.23 -10.62
N ALA A 139 -13.04 -8.10 -10.04
CA ALA A 139 -14.00 -7.05 -10.35
C ALA A 139 -13.78 -5.76 -9.53
N ASN A 140 -12.95 -5.83 -8.49
CA ASN A 140 -12.66 -4.68 -7.63
C ASN A 140 -11.59 -3.80 -8.25
N LEU A 141 -11.96 -2.56 -8.49
CA LEU A 141 -11.04 -1.56 -9.00
C LEU A 141 -10.12 -1.08 -7.87
N GLY A 142 -8.80 -1.07 -8.12
CA GLY A 142 -7.85 -0.40 -7.25
C GLY A 142 -7.90 1.12 -7.43
N LEU A 143 -7.03 1.83 -6.73
CA LEU A 143 -6.96 3.30 -6.78
C LEU A 143 -6.83 3.82 -8.20
N LYS A 144 -5.98 3.18 -9.03
CA LYS A 144 -5.82 3.54 -10.44
C LYS A 144 -7.13 3.49 -11.22
N GLY A 145 -7.98 2.49 -10.95
CA GLY A 145 -9.26 2.34 -11.64
C GLY A 145 -10.39 3.19 -11.05
N GLN A 146 -10.27 3.58 -9.76
CA GLN A 146 -11.26 4.44 -9.11
C GLN A 146 -10.99 5.92 -9.36
N ILE A 147 -9.71 6.36 -9.34
CA ILE A 147 -9.31 7.75 -9.58
C ILE A 147 -9.06 7.95 -11.08
N THR A 148 -10.14 8.05 -11.83
CA THR A 148 -10.12 8.31 -13.27
C THR A 148 -11.02 9.50 -13.61
N VAL A 149 -10.76 10.13 -14.74
CA VAL A 149 -11.61 11.22 -15.24
C VAL A 149 -13.04 10.75 -15.47
N ALA A 150 -13.22 9.51 -15.91
CA ALA A 150 -14.55 8.91 -16.11
C ALA A 150 -15.36 8.79 -14.80
N ASN A 151 -14.67 8.66 -13.65
CA ASN A 151 -15.29 8.59 -12.33
C ASN A 151 -15.38 9.97 -11.63
N GLY A 152 -14.98 11.04 -12.30
CA GLY A 152 -15.10 12.41 -11.80
C GLY A 152 -13.82 12.98 -11.18
N ALA A 153 -12.66 12.32 -11.31
CA ALA A 153 -11.39 12.91 -10.94
C ALA A 153 -11.02 14.07 -11.89
N ASN A 154 -10.30 15.06 -11.37
CA ASN A 154 -9.81 16.16 -12.17
C ASN A 154 -8.65 15.70 -13.05
N ILE A 155 -8.67 16.07 -14.32
CA ILE A 155 -7.52 15.81 -15.18
C ILE A 155 -6.41 16.83 -14.91
N ALA A 156 -5.14 16.38 -14.93
CA ALA A 156 -3.99 17.27 -14.83
C ALA A 156 -4.07 18.42 -15.85
N LEU A 157 -3.68 19.61 -15.46
CA LEU A 157 -3.58 20.74 -16.37
C LEU A 157 -2.50 20.45 -17.43
N GLY A 158 -2.72 20.95 -18.64
CA GLY A 158 -1.81 20.66 -19.75
C GLY A 158 -2.11 19.33 -20.46
N THR A 159 -1.14 18.82 -21.20
CA THR A 159 -1.26 17.55 -21.93
C THR A 159 -0.47 16.46 -21.21
N PRO A 160 -1.16 15.46 -20.59
CA PRO A 160 -0.47 14.34 -19.97
C PRO A 160 0.41 13.60 -20.97
N ALA A 161 1.63 13.28 -20.56
CA ALA A 161 2.60 12.57 -21.37
C ALA A 161 3.50 11.67 -20.50
N ALA A 162 4.24 10.76 -21.14
CA ALA A 162 5.23 9.95 -20.43
C ALA A 162 6.25 10.83 -19.67
N TRP A 163 6.68 10.35 -18.50
CA TRP A 163 7.58 11.09 -17.62
C TRP A 163 8.99 11.17 -18.19
N THR A 164 9.46 12.37 -18.47
CA THR A 164 10.84 12.66 -18.92
C THR A 164 11.47 13.73 -18.03
N VAL A 165 12.80 13.80 -18.01
CA VAL A 165 13.52 14.82 -17.21
C VAL A 165 13.11 16.26 -17.58
N SER A 166 12.70 16.50 -18.83
CA SER A 166 12.30 17.82 -19.28
C SER A 166 10.90 18.25 -18.85
N ASN A 167 9.98 17.30 -18.65
CA ASN A 167 8.57 17.58 -18.35
C ASN A 167 8.11 17.17 -16.94
N ALA A 168 8.91 16.38 -16.19
CA ALA A 168 8.49 15.80 -14.94
C ALA A 168 8.05 16.83 -13.90
N VAL A 169 8.77 17.93 -13.75
CA VAL A 169 8.41 18.98 -12.79
C VAL A 169 7.11 19.68 -13.20
N THR A 170 6.98 20.00 -14.50
CA THR A 170 5.75 20.62 -15.03
C THR A 170 4.55 19.72 -14.84
N GLN A 171 4.66 18.41 -15.18
CA GLN A 171 3.56 17.47 -14.99
C GLN A 171 3.18 17.28 -13.52
N ALA A 172 4.15 17.28 -12.61
CA ALA A 172 3.87 17.19 -11.18
C ALA A 172 3.13 18.45 -10.67
N LEU A 173 3.51 19.63 -11.15
CA LEU A 173 2.81 20.88 -10.82
C LEU A 173 1.43 20.95 -11.48
N ASP A 174 1.28 20.50 -12.72
CA ASP A 174 -0.01 20.43 -13.40
C ASP A 174 -1.00 19.49 -12.68
N LEU A 175 -0.50 18.38 -12.09
CA LEU A 175 -1.30 17.52 -11.22
C LEU A 175 -1.70 18.25 -9.93
N TYR A 176 -0.78 18.96 -9.29
CA TYR A 176 -1.08 19.74 -8.09
C TYR A 176 -2.13 20.82 -8.36
N ASP A 177 -1.97 21.56 -9.45
CA ASP A 177 -2.87 22.64 -9.82
C ASP A 177 -4.29 22.14 -10.15
N ALA A 178 -4.40 20.90 -10.60
CA ALA A 178 -5.69 20.26 -10.88
C ALA A 178 -6.41 19.71 -9.62
N ILE A 179 -5.74 19.62 -8.47
CA ILE A 179 -6.40 19.24 -7.21
C ILE A 179 -7.46 20.30 -6.87
N ALA A 180 -8.60 19.87 -6.33
CA ALA A 180 -9.66 20.77 -5.92
C ALA A 180 -9.14 21.85 -4.95
N GLU A 181 -9.48 23.11 -5.20
CA GLU A 181 -8.98 24.27 -4.42
C GLU A 181 -9.33 24.16 -2.93
N SER A 182 -10.49 23.56 -2.63
CA SER A 182 -10.99 23.38 -1.26
C SER A 182 -10.10 22.51 -0.36
N VAL A 183 -9.17 21.74 -0.95
CA VAL A 183 -8.30 20.80 -0.20
C VAL A 183 -6.82 21.13 -0.33
N LYS A 184 -6.42 22.13 -1.11
CA LYS A 184 -5.01 22.47 -1.33
C LYS A 184 -4.25 22.89 -0.07
N ASP A 185 -4.94 23.42 0.92
CA ASP A 185 -4.33 23.85 2.18
C ASP A 185 -4.15 22.71 3.20
N ARG A 186 -4.52 21.47 2.83
CA ARG A 186 -4.42 20.31 3.74
C ARG A 186 -2.99 19.79 3.79
N ASP A 187 -2.58 19.31 4.98
CA ASP A 187 -1.25 18.73 5.21
C ASP A 187 -1.14 17.26 4.79
N ASP A 188 -2.28 16.61 4.45
CA ASP A 188 -2.36 15.21 4.09
C ASP A 188 -2.38 14.95 2.57
N LEU A 189 -1.97 15.95 1.79
CA LEU A 189 -1.88 15.80 0.35
C LEU A 189 -0.74 14.86 -0.04
N ILE A 190 -1.07 13.90 -0.87
CA ILE A 190 -0.12 12.94 -1.44
C ILE A 190 -0.21 12.92 -2.96
N MET A 191 0.91 12.67 -3.59
CA MET A 191 1.01 12.34 -5.01
C MET A 191 1.62 10.95 -5.13
N VAL A 192 0.91 10.03 -5.76
CA VAL A 192 1.37 8.67 -5.99
C VAL A 192 1.77 8.51 -7.44
N CYS A 193 2.98 8.04 -7.67
CA CYS A 193 3.51 7.82 -9.01
C CYS A 193 4.31 6.50 -9.10
N SER A 194 4.73 6.15 -10.32
CA SER A 194 5.59 4.98 -10.50
C SER A 194 7.01 5.23 -9.97
N PRO A 195 7.75 4.18 -9.59
CA PRO A 195 9.16 4.31 -9.16
C PRO A 195 10.07 4.91 -10.25
N ALA A 196 9.71 4.72 -11.53
CA ALA A 196 10.43 5.32 -12.66
C ALA A 196 10.15 6.82 -12.75
N ALA A 197 8.87 7.23 -12.64
CA ALA A 197 8.45 8.62 -12.63
C ALA A 197 9.08 9.39 -11.46
N TYR A 198 9.06 8.78 -10.25
CA TYR A 198 9.71 9.36 -9.06
C TYR A 198 11.21 9.66 -9.29
N ARG A 199 11.96 8.67 -9.77
CA ARG A 199 13.39 8.86 -10.08
C ARG A 199 13.63 9.91 -11.16
N THR A 200 12.74 9.97 -12.15
CA THR A 200 12.79 10.97 -13.23
C THR A 200 12.51 12.36 -12.69
N LEU A 201 11.54 12.51 -11.78
CA LEU A 201 11.22 13.75 -11.09
C LEU A 201 12.39 14.25 -10.24
N VAL A 202 13.02 13.36 -9.45
CA VAL A 202 14.23 13.72 -8.68
C VAL A 202 15.34 14.24 -9.58
N ARG A 203 15.61 13.55 -10.72
CA ARG A 203 16.61 13.99 -11.69
C ARG A 203 16.27 15.34 -12.30
N ALA A 204 15.00 15.60 -12.59
CA ALA A 204 14.52 16.88 -13.12
C ALA A 204 14.71 18.02 -12.11
N LEU A 205 14.40 17.78 -10.84
CA LEU A 205 14.62 18.75 -9.75
C LEU A 205 16.11 19.08 -9.56
N VAL A 206 16.98 18.06 -9.63
CA VAL A 206 18.43 18.26 -9.57
C VAL A 206 18.92 19.09 -10.77
N ALA A 207 18.45 18.77 -11.98
CA ALA A 207 18.83 19.47 -13.20
C ALA A 207 18.40 20.95 -13.19
N GLN A 208 17.28 21.27 -12.54
CA GLN A 208 16.77 22.63 -12.38
C GLN A 208 17.32 23.35 -11.14
N ASN A 209 18.21 22.71 -10.37
CA ASN A 209 18.75 23.20 -9.10
C ASN A 209 17.69 23.54 -8.03
N LEU A 210 16.56 22.83 -8.09
CA LEU A 210 15.43 22.97 -7.15
C LEU A 210 15.48 21.95 -6.02
N TYR A 211 16.40 20.99 -6.11
CA TYR A 211 16.55 19.94 -5.11
C TYR A 211 17.47 20.42 -3.98
N HIS A 212 16.89 20.87 -2.89
CA HIS A 212 17.63 21.06 -1.65
C HIS A 212 17.65 19.75 -0.91
N PHE A 213 18.84 19.15 -0.75
CA PHE A 213 19.01 17.91 -0.02
C PHE A 213 18.37 18.01 1.35
N PRO A 214 17.33 17.22 1.67
CA PRO A 214 17.08 16.88 3.04
C PRO A 214 18.31 16.09 3.53
N SER A 215 18.73 16.34 4.77
CA SER A 215 19.87 15.66 5.37
C SER A 215 19.74 14.14 5.20
N VAL A 216 20.83 13.46 4.92
CA VAL A 216 20.93 12.03 4.55
C VAL A 216 20.47 11.07 5.66
N GLU A 217 20.00 11.56 6.78
CA GLU A 217 19.51 10.78 7.92
C GLU A 217 17.99 10.77 7.95
N GLY A 218 17.40 9.75 7.33
CA GLY A 218 15.99 9.43 7.49
C GLY A 218 15.24 9.24 6.18
N ASN A 219 14.17 8.50 6.25
CA ASN A 219 13.18 8.26 5.20
C ASN A 219 12.35 9.53 4.95
N GLU A 220 13.00 10.64 4.60
CA GLU A 220 12.28 11.88 4.33
C GLU A 220 11.57 11.77 2.99
N VAL A 221 10.27 11.83 3.06
CA VAL A 221 9.38 11.87 1.89
C VAL A 221 9.65 13.17 1.13
N MET A 222 9.85 13.05 -0.18
CA MET A 222 10.05 14.22 -1.03
C MET A 222 8.77 15.07 -1.06
N ILE A 223 8.90 16.33 -0.72
CA ILE A 223 7.84 17.32 -0.89
C ILE A 223 8.07 18.04 -2.22
N LEU A 224 7.02 18.19 -3.02
CA LEU A 224 7.11 18.92 -4.28
C LEU A 224 7.41 20.40 -4.01
N PRO A 225 8.47 20.99 -4.59
CA PRO A 225 8.87 22.38 -4.33
C PRO A 225 7.74 23.39 -4.58
N GLY A 226 7.51 24.26 -3.62
CA GLY A 226 6.45 25.27 -3.67
C GLY A 226 5.05 24.77 -3.31
N THR A 227 4.94 23.53 -2.86
CA THR A 227 3.67 22.90 -2.46
C THR A 227 3.83 22.18 -1.13
N ASN A 228 2.71 21.69 -0.57
CA ASN A 228 2.65 20.82 0.61
C ASN A 228 2.46 19.35 0.25
N VAL A 229 2.52 18.97 -1.04
CA VAL A 229 2.27 17.62 -1.51
C VAL A 229 3.47 16.71 -1.27
N LYS A 230 3.22 15.59 -0.61
CA LYS A 230 4.20 14.52 -0.40
C LYS A 230 4.19 13.58 -1.60
N VAL A 231 5.34 13.41 -2.24
CA VAL A 231 5.47 12.53 -3.41
C VAL A 231 5.90 11.14 -2.94
N ILE A 232 5.07 10.16 -3.23
CA ILE A 232 5.26 8.75 -2.85
C ILE A 232 5.33 7.93 -4.14
N TYR A 233 6.19 6.94 -4.17
CA TYR A 233 6.18 5.97 -5.26
C TYR A 233 5.53 4.67 -4.81
N SER A 234 4.80 4.02 -5.72
CA SER A 234 4.21 2.71 -5.46
C SER A 234 4.70 1.66 -6.43
N SER A 235 5.03 0.47 -5.90
CA SER A 235 5.39 -0.69 -6.72
C SER A 235 4.23 -1.19 -7.57
N GLY A 236 3.00 -0.85 -7.21
CA GLY A 236 1.80 -1.19 -8.00
C GLY A 236 1.68 -0.43 -9.32
N LEU A 237 2.40 0.70 -9.49
CA LEU A 237 2.47 1.50 -10.72
C LEU A 237 3.67 1.17 -11.61
N VAL A 238 4.43 0.13 -11.32
CA VAL A 238 5.59 -0.25 -12.16
C VAL A 238 5.15 -0.52 -13.59
N GLY A 239 5.80 0.16 -14.54
CA GLY A 239 5.51 0.05 -15.97
C GLY A 239 4.32 0.89 -16.45
N SER A 240 3.74 1.73 -15.58
CA SER A 240 2.70 2.70 -15.92
C SER A 240 3.23 4.13 -15.74
N ASP A 241 2.81 5.04 -16.59
CA ASP A 241 3.06 6.47 -16.45
C ASP A 241 1.92 7.17 -15.68
N ASN A 242 0.96 6.40 -15.18
CA ASN A 242 -0.14 6.93 -14.36
C ASN A 242 0.40 7.55 -13.08
N ALA A 243 -0.18 8.68 -12.72
CA ALA A 243 0.03 9.35 -11.45
C ALA A 243 -1.26 10.05 -11.02
N PHE A 244 -1.51 10.04 -9.73
CA PHE A 244 -2.66 10.75 -9.16
C PHE A 244 -2.23 11.47 -7.88
N ALA A 245 -2.94 12.55 -7.57
CA ALA A 245 -2.69 13.37 -6.40
C ALA A 245 -3.99 13.77 -5.72
N GLY A 246 -3.97 13.87 -4.40
CA GLY A 246 -5.13 14.27 -3.61
C GLY A 246 -4.96 14.00 -2.12
N PRO A 247 -6.00 14.20 -1.32
CA PRO A 247 -5.93 14.03 0.13
C PRO A 247 -5.85 12.53 0.51
N GLY A 248 -4.75 12.15 1.15
CA GLY A 248 -4.49 10.74 1.53
C GLY A 248 -5.55 10.16 2.46
N LYS A 249 -6.07 10.94 3.40
CA LYS A 249 -7.12 10.50 4.33
C LYS A 249 -8.48 10.24 3.67
N MET A 250 -8.68 10.65 2.42
CA MET A 250 -9.87 10.30 1.63
C MET A 250 -9.71 8.96 0.90
N ILE A 251 -8.52 8.37 0.94
CA ILE A 251 -8.30 7.00 0.51
C ILE A 251 -8.52 6.09 1.71
N LEU A 252 -9.49 5.20 1.60
CA LEU A 252 -9.90 4.28 2.64
C LEU A 252 -9.35 2.89 2.33
N ALA A 253 -8.46 2.39 3.15
CA ALA A 253 -8.02 1.01 3.10
C ALA A 253 -8.75 0.24 4.20
N ALA A 254 -9.39 -0.86 3.84
CA ALA A 254 -10.12 -1.72 4.77
C ALA A 254 -9.43 -3.08 4.88
N THR A 255 -9.21 -3.53 6.11
CA THR A 255 -8.64 -4.84 6.38
C THR A 255 -9.54 -5.64 7.32
N GLY A 256 -9.35 -6.95 7.36
CA GLY A 256 -10.00 -7.82 8.33
C GLY A 256 -9.56 -7.53 9.76
N LEU A 257 -9.98 -8.34 10.69
CA LEU A 257 -9.52 -8.26 12.08
C LEU A 257 -8.01 -8.51 12.13
N THR A 258 -7.33 -7.75 12.96
CA THR A 258 -5.91 -7.97 13.29
C THR A 258 -5.64 -9.37 13.85
N ASP A 259 -6.66 -10.03 14.36
CA ASP A 259 -6.62 -11.40 14.89
C ASP A 259 -6.84 -12.50 13.82
N GLU A 260 -6.97 -12.18 12.54
CA GLU A 260 -6.96 -13.19 11.45
C GLU A 260 -5.59 -13.85 11.24
N LEU A 261 -4.71 -13.66 12.15
CA LEU A 261 -3.37 -14.24 12.24
C LEU A 261 -3.36 -15.78 12.26
N ASP A 262 -4.47 -16.40 12.65
CA ASP A 262 -4.68 -17.86 12.55
C ASP A 262 -4.67 -18.41 11.12
N SER A 263 -4.70 -17.54 10.13
CA SER A 263 -4.72 -17.93 8.72
C SER A 263 -3.33 -18.12 8.10
N PHE A 264 -2.27 -17.84 8.86
CA PHE A 264 -0.88 -17.97 8.41
C PHE A 264 -0.27 -19.21 9.07
N ARG A 265 -0.03 -20.26 8.30
CA ARG A 265 0.48 -21.52 8.83
C ARG A 265 1.54 -22.10 7.93
N PHE A 266 2.66 -22.46 8.55
CA PHE A 266 3.59 -23.44 8.03
C PHE A 266 3.27 -24.78 8.68
N PHE A 267 3.08 -25.81 7.91
CA PHE A 267 2.90 -27.15 8.45
C PHE A 267 3.50 -28.19 7.50
N TYR A 268 4.04 -29.24 8.10
CA TYR A 268 4.55 -30.37 7.38
C TYR A 268 3.43 -31.38 7.16
N ASP A 269 3.25 -31.80 5.92
CA ASP A 269 2.31 -32.86 5.54
C ASP A 269 3.06 -34.16 5.41
N GLU A 270 2.92 -35.03 6.41
CA GLU A 270 3.57 -36.34 6.46
C GLU A 270 3.12 -37.27 5.33
N ALA A 271 1.90 -37.12 4.82
CA ALA A 271 1.37 -37.99 3.77
C ALA A 271 1.98 -37.68 2.39
N ALA A 272 2.33 -36.42 2.17
CA ALA A 272 2.90 -35.94 0.91
C ALA A 272 4.41 -35.67 0.98
N ASP A 273 5.02 -35.74 2.18
CA ASP A 273 6.43 -35.36 2.46
C ASP A 273 6.81 -33.97 1.94
N VAL A 274 5.89 -33.02 2.15
CA VAL A 274 6.08 -31.64 1.72
C VAL A 274 5.77 -30.66 2.85
N MET A 275 6.49 -29.56 2.84
CA MET A 275 6.18 -28.41 3.68
C MET A 275 5.14 -27.54 2.99
N LYS A 276 4.00 -27.30 3.64
CA LYS A 276 2.92 -26.47 3.14
C LYS A 276 2.86 -25.12 3.85
N PHE A 277 2.75 -24.10 3.05
CA PHE A 277 2.53 -22.74 3.49
C PHE A 277 1.14 -22.27 3.08
N ARG A 278 0.40 -21.71 4.02
CA ARG A 278 -0.90 -21.12 3.78
C ARG A 278 -0.95 -19.74 4.42
N ALA A 279 -1.32 -18.74 3.62
CA ALA A 279 -1.66 -17.40 4.09
C ALA A 279 -3.08 -17.05 3.61
N ALA A 280 -3.88 -16.44 4.45
CA ALA A 280 -5.16 -15.85 4.06
C ALA A 280 -5.32 -14.51 4.77
N TRP A 281 -5.78 -13.50 4.03
CA TRP A 281 -5.99 -12.15 4.56
C TRP A 281 -7.12 -11.47 3.81
N ARG A 282 -7.57 -10.34 4.33
CA ARG A 282 -8.61 -9.54 3.72
C ARG A 282 -8.11 -8.12 3.48
N LEU A 283 -8.37 -7.60 2.30
CA LEU A 283 -7.97 -6.26 1.93
C LEU A 283 -9.01 -5.66 0.99
N GLY A 284 -9.29 -4.39 1.17
CA GLY A 284 -10.17 -3.61 0.31
C GLY A 284 -9.66 -2.18 0.22
N VAL A 285 -9.98 -1.50 -0.87
CA VAL A 285 -9.65 -0.09 -1.06
C VAL A 285 -10.82 0.65 -1.66
N GLY A 286 -11.06 1.87 -1.19
CA GLY A 286 -12.08 2.77 -1.70
C GLY A 286 -11.63 4.21 -1.62
N VAL A 287 -12.23 5.06 -2.46
CA VAL A 287 -11.98 6.51 -2.49
C VAL A 287 -13.23 7.23 -2.02
N GLY A 288 -13.08 8.12 -1.07
CA GLY A 288 -14.20 8.89 -0.49
C GLY A 288 -14.87 9.79 -1.52
N GLU A 289 -14.17 10.81 -1.95
CA GLU A 289 -14.63 11.77 -2.96
C GLU A 289 -13.61 11.86 -4.08
N VAL A 290 -13.95 11.30 -5.23
CA VAL A 290 -13.05 11.24 -6.38
C VAL A 290 -12.77 12.60 -7.00
N ASN A 291 -13.75 13.53 -6.93
CA ASN A 291 -13.63 14.90 -7.42
C ASN A 291 -12.56 15.74 -6.72
N LEU A 292 -12.08 15.32 -5.54
CA LEU A 292 -10.99 15.97 -4.82
C LEU A 292 -9.60 15.56 -5.36
N PHE A 293 -9.55 14.52 -6.17
CA PHE A 293 -8.30 13.99 -6.72
C PHE A 293 -8.05 14.50 -8.13
N ALA A 294 -6.77 14.61 -8.45
CA ALA A 294 -6.28 14.85 -9.81
C ALA A 294 -5.55 13.62 -10.34
N THR A 295 -5.67 13.35 -11.62
CA THR A 295 -4.99 12.25 -12.32
C THR A 295 -4.48 12.71 -13.67
N ASN A 296 -3.39 12.09 -14.14
CA ASN A 296 -2.96 12.25 -15.53
C ASN A 296 -3.64 11.26 -16.49
N ASP A 297 -4.39 10.31 -15.95
CA ASP A 297 -5.17 9.28 -16.67
C ASP A 297 -4.38 8.52 -17.76
N LEU A 298 -3.06 8.39 -17.58
CA LEU A 298 -2.19 7.62 -18.47
C LEU A 298 -2.22 6.13 -18.10
N ALA A 299 -2.13 5.26 -19.08
CA ALA A 299 -2.19 3.81 -18.90
C ALA A 299 -0.95 3.22 -18.23
#